data_2bb2aebb8057638917865737fbdb438f
#
_entry.id   2bb2aebb8057638917865737fbdb438f
#
_cell.length_a   1.000
_cell.length_b   1.000
_cell.length_c   1.000
_cell.angle_alpha   90.00
_cell.angle_beta   90.00
_cell.angle_gamma   90.00
#
_symmetry.space_group_name_H-M   'P 1'
#
loop_
_entity.id
_entity.type
_entity.pdbx_description
1 polymer ?
#
loop_
_entity_poly.entity_id
_entity_poly.type
_entity_poly.pdbx_seq_one_letter_code
_entity_poly.pdbx_strand_id
1 'polypeptide(L)'
;MKKILVLISFLVLAAFAQNNDTIEPEKKLQRPVYSFQTAAFGLAFWSNYKDVEKNPVKDKVTAFPLIRYGHIWEMTTHGAITAISNWHAEFGTDWELEGNMLIGGRYSPLDDVISPFVGAGLGLGFQVDAFFDDWIGAFGMCLGGEVGLNFFHNSAVQLEAGFGFNILATKVDFGKSFKSWNLYFGVNY
;
A
#
# COMPACT_ATOMS: atom_id res chain seq x y z
N MET A 1 17.43 6.94 -8.79
CA MET A 1 16.79 6.42 -7.57
C MET A 1 17.23 7.14 -6.28
N LYS A 2 18.55 7.33 -5.99
CA LYS A 2 19.00 8.04 -4.76
C LYS A 2 18.42 9.46 -4.59
N LYS A 3 18.21 10.22 -5.67
CA LYS A 3 17.70 11.60 -5.63
C LYS A 3 16.21 11.71 -5.23
N ILE A 4 15.39 10.69 -5.55
CA ILE A 4 13.97 10.66 -5.21
C ILE A 4 13.79 10.35 -3.71
N LEU A 5 14.61 9.44 -3.17
CA LEU A 5 14.58 9.13 -1.74
C LEU A 5 14.92 10.36 -0.88
N VAL A 6 15.89 11.15 -1.33
CA VAL A 6 16.29 12.41 -0.65
C VAL A 6 15.15 13.43 -0.69
N LEU A 7 14.42 13.53 -1.80
CA LEU A 7 13.30 14.47 -1.92
C LEU A 7 12.13 14.10 -0.98
N ILE A 8 11.81 12.80 -0.88
CA ILE A 8 10.77 12.31 0.04
C ILE A 8 11.20 12.54 1.49
N SER A 9 12.46 12.29 1.84
CA SER A 9 13.01 12.58 3.17
C SER A 9 12.96 14.07 3.52
N PHE A 10 13.21 14.95 2.57
CA PHE A 10 13.13 16.41 2.76
C PHE A 10 11.67 16.89 2.95
N LEU A 11 10.71 16.33 2.21
CA LEU A 11 9.29 16.65 2.37
C LEU A 11 8.76 16.20 3.74
N VAL A 12 9.17 15.03 4.22
CA VAL A 12 8.83 14.54 5.56
C VAL A 12 9.47 15.42 6.63
N LEU A 13 10.74 15.79 6.51
CA LEU A 13 11.45 16.68 7.44
C LEU A 13 10.87 18.11 7.43
N ALA A 14 10.49 18.64 6.29
CA ALA A 14 9.87 19.97 6.19
C ALA A 14 8.49 20.00 6.88
N ALA A 15 7.71 18.92 6.79
CA ALA A 15 6.44 18.79 7.52
C ALA A 15 6.64 18.74 9.05
N PHE A 16 7.76 18.18 9.52
CA PHE A 16 8.10 18.19 10.96
C PHE A 16 8.65 19.53 11.45
N ALA A 17 9.28 20.34 10.58
CA ALA A 17 9.89 21.61 10.96
C ALA A 17 8.90 22.77 11.12
N GLN A 18 7.72 22.69 10.54
CA GLN A 18 6.71 23.76 10.61
C GLN A 18 5.95 23.85 11.95
N ASN A 19 6.18 22.94 12.90
CA ASN A 19 5.38 22.84 14.12
C ASN A 19 6.00 23.53 15.35
N ASN A 20 6.93 24.49 15.19
CA ASN A 20 7.62 25.13 16.30
C ASN A 20 7.20 26.58 16.61
N ASP A 21 6.10 27.06 16.05
CA ASP A 21 5.56 28.34 16.49
C ASP A 21 4.69 28.14 17.73
N THR A 22 5.23 28.57 18.87
CA THR A 22 4.56 28.67 20.17
C THR A 22 3.41 29.69 20.11
N ILE A 23 2.30 29.29 19.53
CA ILE A 23 1.00 29.92 19.72
C ILE A 23 0.32 29.17 20.88
N GLU A 24 -0.08 29.90 21.93
CA GLU A 24 -0.89 29.33 23.01
C GLU A 24 -1.99 28.46 22.41
N PRO A 25 -2.16 27.20 22.90
CA PRO A 25 -3.13 26.30 22.31
C PRO A 25 -4.54 26.82 22.65
N GLU A 26 -5.17 27.57 21.71
CA GLU A 26 -6.61 27.48 21.61
C GLU A 26 -6.92 25.98 21.66
N LYS A 27 -7.79 25.54 22.58
CA LYS A 27 -8.31 24.18 22.64
C LYS A 27 -8.94 23.89 21.27
N LYS A 28 -8.14 23.45 20.29
CA LYS A 28 -8.66 22.91 19.05
C LYS A 28 -9.59 21.79 19.46
N LEU A 29 -10.87 21.96 19.22
CA LEU A 29 -11.84 20.86 19.33
C LEU A 29 -11.25 19.70 18.52
N GLN A 30 -10.82 18.65 19.22
CA GLN A 30 -10.32 17.45 18.54
C GLN A 30 -11.46 16.93 17.68
N ARG A 31 -11.19 16.76 16.38
CA ARG A 31 -12.15 16.11 15.50
C ARG A 31 -12.48 14.70 16.02
N PRO A 32 -13.68 14.19 15.76
CA PRO A 32 -14.00 12.82 16.09
C PRO A 32 -13.07 11.86 15.34
N VAL A 33 -12.77 10.72 15.96
CA VAL A 33 -12.12 9.59 15.29
C VAL A 33 -13.14 8.74 14.58
N TYR A 34 -12.80 8.25 13.40
CA TYR A 34 -13.70 7.53 12.51
C TYR A 34 -13.25 6.08 12.31
N SER A 35 -14.20 5.27 11.90
CA SER A 35 -13.95 3.95 11.35
C SER A 35 -14.42 3.94 9.91
N PHE A 36 -13.51 3.65 8.98
CA PHE A 36 -13.78 3.71 7.55
C PHE A 36 -13.71 2.33 6.93
N GLN A 37 -14.58 2.09 5.95
CA GLN A 37 -14.28 1.15 4.89
C GLN A 37 -13.47 1.88 3.83
N THR A 38 -12.47 1.23 3.25
CA THR A 38 -11.67 1.77 2.14
C THR A 38 -11.86 0.94 0.90
N ALA A 39 -12.06 1.60 -0.23
CA ALA A 39 -12.07 0.99 -1.54
C ALA A 39 -11.24 1.83 -2.50
N ALA A 40 -10.29 1.21 -3.20
CA ALA A 40 -9.42 1.89 -4.13
C ALA A 40 -9.16 1.07 -5.38
N PHE A 41 -8.87 1.78 -6.47
CA PHE A 41 -8.42 1.22 -7.74
C PHE A 41 -7.07 1.79 -8.08
N GLY A 42 -6.28 1.04 -8.85
CA GLY A 42 -4.96 1.49 -9.22
C GLY A 42 -4.25 0.57 -10.18
N LEU A 43 -2.93 0.69 -10.17
CA LEU A 43 -2.03 -0.14 -10.93
C LEU A 43 -1.02 -0.79 -10.00
N ALA A 44 -0.77 -2.06 -10.18
CA ALA A 44 0.32 -2.80 -9.58
C ALA A 44 1.44 -3.01 -10.61
N PHE A 45 2.66 -2.89 -10.15
CA PHE A 45 3.86 -3.06 -10.96
C PHE A 45 4.72 -4.15 -10.30
N TRP A 46 5.10 -5.15 -11.08
CA TRP A 46 5.90 -6.25 -10.59
C TRP A 46 7.35 -6.12 -11.05
N SER A 47 8.26 -6.40 -10.14
CA SER A 47 9.66 -6.55 -10.46
C SER A 47 10.14 -7.94 -10.02
N ASN A 48 10.77 -8.66 -10.94
CA ASN A 48 11.41 -9.96 -10.77
C ASN A 48 10.53 -11.21 -10.92
N TYR A 49 9.89 -11.35 -12.05
CA TYR A 49 9.62 -12.68 -12.57
C TYR A 49 10.94 -13.22 -13.20
N LYS A 50 11.59 -14.15 -12.56
CA LYS A 50 12.62 -14.98 -13.21
C LYS A 50 11.94 -16.27 -13.62
N ASP A 51 11.75 -16.42 -14.92
CA ASP A 51 11.33 -17.66 -15.52
C ASP A 51 12.19 -18.83 -14.99
N VAL A 52 11.53 -19.95 -14.67
CA VAL A 52 12.16 -21.16 -14.13
C VAL A 52 13.13 -21.76 -15.15
N GLU A 53 12.96 -21.51 -16.40
CA GLU A 53 13.85 -21.91 -17.48
C GLU A 53 14.91 -20.84 -17.78
N LYS A 54 15.98 -20.81 -17.03
CA LYS A 54 17.34 -20.27 -17.29
C LYS A 54 17.54 -19.15 -18.34
N ASN A 55 16.48 -18.63 -18.95
CA ASN A 55 16.56 -17.49 -19.85
C ASN A 55 16.44 -16.20 -19.04
N PRO A 56 17.39 -15.26 -19.18
CA PRO A 56 17.24 -13.93 -18.62
C PRO A 56 16.12 -13.22 -19.39
N VAL A 57 14.86 -13.42 -18.97
CA VAL A 57 13.79 -12.53 -19.42
C VAL A 57 14.16 -11.16 -18.90
N LYS A 58 14.37 -10.24 -19.82
CA LYS A 58 14.59 -8.82 -19.53
C LYS A 58 13.53 -8.39 -18.52
N ASP A 59 13.94 -7.67 -17.48
CA ASP A 59 13.07 -7.08 -16.46
C ASP A 59 11.92 -6.33 -17.13
N LYS A 60 10.84 -7.04 -17.41
CA LYS A 60 9.66 -6.46 -18.03
C LYS A 60 8.79 -6.00 -16.86
N VAL A 61 8.79 -4.72 -16.60
CA VAL A 61 7.84 -4.12 -15.69
C VAL A 61 6.48 -4.19 -16.37
N THR A 62 5.60 -5.02 -15.85
CA THR A 62 4.22 -5.13 -16.33
C THR A 62 3.30 -4.44 -15.34
N ALA A 63 2.36 -3.65 -15.83
CA ALA A 63 1.38 -2.97 -15.02
C ALA A 63 0.05 -3.74 -15.07
N PHE A 64 -0.53 -4.01 -13.90
CA PHE A 64 -1.78 -4.75 -13.75
C PHE A 64 -2.83 -3.90 -13.05
N PRO A 65 -4.11 -4.09 -13.32
CA PRO A 65 -5.17 -3.47 -12.54
C PRO A 65 -5.11 -3.95 -11.08
N LEU A 66 -5.20 -2.99 -10.16
CA LEU A 66 -5.23 -3.21 -8.73
C LEU A 66 -6.63 -2.88 -8.21
N ILE A 67 -7.19 -3.79 -7.41
CA ILE A 67 -8.33 -3.54 -6.54
C ILE A 67 -7.84 -3.64 -5.11
N ARG A 68 -8.14 -2.61 -4.33
CA ARG A 68 -7.82 -2.53 -2.91
C ARG A 68 -9.11 -2.33 -2.13
N TYR A 69 -9.27 -3.11 -1.07
CA TYR A 69 -10.40 -3.02 -0.16
C TYR A 69 -9.95 -3.28 1.27
N GLY A 70 -10.62 -2.67 2.24
CA GLY A 70 -10.28 -2.93 3.64
C GLY A 70 -11.02 -2.06 4.63
N HIS A 71 -10.44 -1.99 5.81
CA HIS A 71 -10.95 -1.22 6.93
C HIS A 71 -9.84 -0.43 7.62
N ILE A 72 -10.14 0.79 8.02
CA ILE A 72 -9.26 1.70 8.74
C ILE A 72 -9.98 2.11 10.02
N TRP A 73 -9.41 1.78 11.18
CA TRP A 73 -9.90 2.19 12.48
C TRP A 73 -8.99 3.27 13.04
N GLU A 74 -9.42 4.52 13.01
CA GLU A 74 -8.68 5.59 13.67
C GLU A 74 -8.72 5.36 15.20
N MET A 75 -7.55 5.27 15.81
CA MET A 75 -7.40 5.18 17.26
C MET A 75 -7.19 6.57 17.86
N THR A 76 -6.62 7.46 17.08
CA THR A 76 -6.41 8.87 17.40
C THR A 76 -6.54 9.68 16.11
N THR A 77 -6.51 11.02 16.19
CA THR A 77 -6.48 11.88 15.00
C THR A 77 -5.27 11.67 14.10
N HIS A 78 -4.22 11.02 14.61
CA HIS A 78 -2.96 10.79 13.89
C HIS A 78 -2.65 9.32 13.64
N GLY A 79 -3.29 8.40 14.34
CA GLY A 79 -2.97 6.98 14.28
C GLY A 79 -4.17 6.09 14.03
N ALA A 80 -4.01 5.12 13.14
CA ALA A 80 -5.04 4.15 12.81
C ALA A 80 -4.46 2.73 12.74
N ILE A 81 -5.31 1.75 13.04
CA ILE A 81 -5.11 0.34 12.69
C ILE A 81 -5.74 0.10 11.33
N THR A 82 -5.12 -0.71 10.50
CA THR A 82 -5.61 -1.02 9.16
C THR A 82 -5.68 -2.53 8.94
N ALA A 83 -6.73 -2.96 8.22
CA ALA A 83 -6.81 -4.30 7.65
C ALA A 83 -7.11 -4.13 6.16
N ILE A 84 -6.12 -4.35 5.30
CA ILE A 84 -6.17 -4.03 3.88
C ILE A 84 -5.92 -5.29 3.07
N SER A 85 -6.73 -5.48 2.04
CA SER A 85 -6.58 -6.52 1.03
C SER A 85 -6.30 -5.88 -0.32
N ASN A 86 -5.27 -6.34 -1.01
CA ASN A 86 -4.90 -5.90 -2.36
C ASN A 86 -5.00 -7.09 -3.30
N TRP A 87 -5.57 -6.87 -4.48
CA TRP A 87 -5.80 -7.88 -5.50
C TRP A 87 -5.35 -7.36 -6.84
N HIS A 88 -4.57 -8.14 -7.56
CA HIS A 88 -4.15 -7.85 -8.92
C HIS A 88 -4.40 -9.06 -9.78
N ALA A 89 -4.78 -8.83 -11.03
CA ALA A 89 -4.98 -9.89 -12.00
C ALA A 89 -4.40 -9.50 -13.36
N GLU A 90 -3.67 -10.39 -13.98
CA GLU A 90 -3.34 -10.35 -15.39
C GLU A 90 -4.33 -11.23 -16.16
N PHE A 91 -4.86 -10.71 -17.26
CA PHE A 91 -5.74 -11.45 -18.15
C PHE A 91 -5.08 -11.52 -19.53
N GLY A 92 -4.62 -12.71 -19.89
CA GLY A 92 -3.96 -12.99 -21.16
C GLY A 92 -4.11 -14.44 -21.57
N THR A 93 -3.19 -14.95 -22.39
CA THR A 93 -3.08 -16.38 -22.68
C THR A 93 -2.72 -17.19 -21.43
N ASP A 94 -1.90 -16.59 -20.60
CA ASP A 94 -1.56 -17.07 -19.26
C ASP A 94 -2.15 -16.05 -18.29
N TRP A 95 -2.97 -16.46 -17.35
CA TRP A 95 -3.52 -15.54 -16.36
C TRP A 95 -2.84 -15.72 -15.02
N GLU A 96 -2.63 -14.62 -14.36
CA GLU A 96 -1.99 -14.55 -13.06
C GLU A 96 -2.86 -13.78 -12.09
N LEU A 97 -3.00 -14.31 -10.87
CA LEU A 97 -3.73 -13.68 -9.79
C LEU A 97 -2.84 -13.59 -8.56
N GLU A 98 -2.64 -12.38 -8.06
CA GLU A 98 -2.03 -12.17 -6.74
C GLU A 98 -3.04 -11.52 -5.80
N GLY A 99 -3.01 -11.96 -4.55
CA GLY A 99 -3.76 -11.35 -3.47
C GLY A 99 -2.96 -11.32 -2.19
N ASN A 100 -3.17 -10.28 -1.40
CA ASN A 100 -2.65 -10.22 -0.05
C ASN A 100 -3.65 -9.57 0.90
N MET A 101 -3.55 -9.93 2.17
CA MET A 101 -4.26 -9.30 3.27
C MET A 101 -3.27 -8.91 4.36
N LEU A 102 -3.23 -7.63 4.67
CA LEU A 102 -2.30 -7.02 5.62
C LEU A 102 -3.07 -6.42 6.79
N ILE A 103 -2.60 -6.69 7.99
CA ILE A 103 -2.99 -5.99 9.21
C ILE A 103 -1.82 -5.13 9.63
N GLY A 104 -2.07 -3.86 9.93
CA GLY A 104 -0.99 -2.93 10.18
C GLY A 104 -1.42 -1.66 10.89
N GLY A 105 -0.57 -0.67 10.80
CA GLY A 105 -0.82 0.66 11.32
C GLY A 105 -0.55 1.72 10.27
N ARG A 106 -1.26 2.84 10.41
CA ARG A 106 -1.10 4.05 9.61
C ARG A 106 -0.91 5.23 10.55
N TYR A 107 -0.02 6.12 10.18
CA TYR A 107 0.23 7.38 10.88
C TYR A 107 0.07 8.56 9.93
N SER A 108 -0.72 9.56 10.34
CA SER A 108 -0.99 10.80 9.63
C SER A 108 -0.52 11.96 10.50
N PRO A 109 0.60 12.64 10.18
CA PRO A 109 1.19 13.67 11.04
C PRO A 109 0.37 14.95 11.13
N LEU A 110 -0.51 15.19 10.18
CA LEU A 110 -1.33 16.40 10.11
C LEU A 110 -2.81 16.06 10.29
N ASP A 111 -3.50 16.86 11.11
CA ASP A 111 -4.95 16.81 11.25
C ASP A 111 -5.56 18.00 10.48
N ASP A 112 -5.41 17.99 9.16
CA ASP A 112 -5.85 19.03 8.26
C ASP A 112 -6.66 18.44 7.09
N VAL A 113 -7.23 19.28 6.25
CA VAL A 113 -8.02 18.88 5.06
C VAL A 113 -7.19 17.98 4.13
N ILE A 114 -5.90 18.24 4.01
CA ILE A 114 -4.95 17.37 3.30
C ILE A 114 -3.94 16.86 4.32
N SER A 115 -3.90 15.56 4.51
CA SER A 115 -2.97 14.90 5.44
C SER A 115 -2.13 13.84 4.73
N PRO A 116 -0.80 13.96 4.77
CA PRO A 116 0.06 12.85 4.36
C PRO A 116 -0.09 11.69 5.33
N PHE A 117 0.12 10.48 4.84
CA PHE A 117 0.18 9.31 5.69
C PHE A 117 1.33 8.37 5.32
N VAL A 118 1.75 7.60 6.29
CA VAL A 118 2.67 6.47 6.14
C VAL A 118 2.08 5.27 6.88
N GLY A 119 2.17 4.10 6.29
CA GLY A 119 1.67 2.88 6.88
C GLY A 119 2.58 1.69 6.63
N ALA A 120 2.44 0.68 7.50
CA ALA A 120 3.08 -0.60 7.32
C ALA A 120 2.20 -1.71 7.90
N GLY A 121 2.29 -2.90 7.32
CA GLY A 121 1.51 -4.05 7.75
C GLY A 121 2.19 -5.38 7.45
N LEU A 122 1.75 -6.39 8.18
CA LEU A 122 2.12 -7.78 8.04
C LEU A 122 0.87 -8.60 7.73
N GLY A 123 1.01 -9.68 7.00
CA GLY A 123 -0.12 -10.54 6.71
C GLY A 123 0.24 -11.75 5.88
N LEU A 124 -0.72 -12.18 5.11
CA LEU A 124 -0.61 -13.34 4.24
C LEU A 124 -0.84 -12.91 2.80
N GLY A 125 -0.18 -13.58 1.88
CA GLY A 125 -0.37 -13.37 0.47
C GLY A 125 -0.27 -14.66 -0.30
N PHE A 126 -0.80 -14.66 -1.49
CA PHE A 126 -0.71 -15.76 -2.44
C PHE A 126 -0.53 -15.23 -3.85
N GLN A 127 0.02 -16.05 -4.68
CA GLN A 127 0.11 -15.88 -6.12
C GLN A 127 -0.28 -17.18 -6.79
N VAL A 128 -1.07 -17.11 -7.83
CA VAL A 128 -1.47 -18.26 -8.63
C VAL A 128 -1.24 -17.92 -10.09
N ASP A 129 -0.40 -18.71 -10.74
CA ASP A 129 -0.14 -18.64 -12.18
C ASP A 129 -0.85 -19.83 -12.82
N ALA A 130 -1.71 -19.59 -13.79
CA ALA A 130 -2.36 -20.64 -14.57
C ALA A 130 -1.74 -20.68 -15.96
N PHE A 131 -0.93 -21.69 -16.22
CA PHE A 131 -0.54 -22.11 -17.55
C PHE A 131 -1.50 -23.20 -18.04
N PHE A 132 -1.68 -23.36 -19.32
CA PHE A 132 -2.71 -24.16 -19.97
C PHE A 132 -2.95 -25.58 -19.40
N ASP A 133 -1.99 -26.17 -18.70
CA ASP A 133 -2.11 -27.50 -18.09
C ASP A 133 -1.65 -27.60 -16.63
N ASP A 134 -0.98 -26.58 -16.08
CA ASP A 134 -0.43 -26.59 -14.74
C ASP A 134 -0.78 -25.35 -13.94
N TRP A 135 -1.17 -25.55 -12.69
CA TRP A 135 -1.40 -24.49 -11.72
C TRP A 135 -0.19 -24.41 -10.79
N ILE A 136 0.51 -23.29 -10.82
CA ILE A 136 1.60 -23.02 -9.88
C ILE A 136 1.12 -22.00 -8.89
N GLY A 137 1.05 -22.38 -7.63
CA GLY A 137 0.62 -21.49 -6.54
C GLY A 137 1.73 -21.26 -5.53
N ALA A 138 1.86 -20.03 -5.06
CA ALA A 138 2.73 -19.66 -3.96
C ALA A 138 1.88 -19.01 -2.84
N PHE A 139 2.13 -19.41 -1.60
CA PHE A 139 1.48 -18.83 -0.42
C PHE A 139 2.54 -18.52 0.63
N GLY A 140 2.42 -17.40 1.33
CA GLY A 140 3.40 -17.03 2.33
C GLY A 140 3.06 -15.80 3.16
N MET A 141 4.04 -15.41 3.98
CA MET A 141 3.96 -14.16 4.73
C MET A 141 4.16 -12.98 3.79
N CYS A 142 3.35 -11.95 3.98
CA CYS A 142 3.45 -10.70 3.24
C CYS A 142 3.79 -9.54 4.18
N LEU A 143 4.76 -8.72 3.80
CA LEU A 143 5.08 -7.45 4.40
C LEU A 143 4.70 -6.35 3.43
N GLY A 144 3.96 -5.36 3.88
CA GLY A 144 3.59 -4.20 3.09
C GLY A 144 3.95 -2.88 3.75
N GLY A 145 4.16 -1.87 2.92
CA GLY A 145 4.30 -0.49 3.35
C GLY A 145 3.63 0.44 2.36
N GLU A 146 3.20 1.61 2.86
CA GLU A 146 2.49 2.58 2.04
C GLU A 146 2.81 4.02 2.47
N VAL A 147 2.71 4.93 1.51
CA VAL A 147 2.73 6.37 1.74
C VAL A 147 1.70 7.01 0.84
N GLY A 148 1.10 8.11 1.27
CA GLY A 148 0.11 8.80 0.44
C GLY A 148 -0.42 10.07 1.04
N LEU A 149 -1.53 10.53 0.47
CA LEU A 149 -2.27 11.71 0.88
C LEU A 149 -3.74 11.34 1.09
N ASN A 150 -4.29 11.77 2.21
CA ASN A 150 -5.72 11.81 2.45
C ASN A 150 -6.21 13.23 2.17
N PHE A 151 -7.20 13.36 1.32
CA PHE A 151 -7.96 14.60 1.09
C PHE A 151 -9.25 14.54 1.90
N PHE A 152 -9.66 15.68 2.45
CA PHE A 152 -10.79 15.79 3.37
C PHE A 152 -10.61 14.92 4.64
N HIS A 153 -9.37 14.85 5.13
CA HIS A 153 -9.00 13.99 6.25
C HIS A 153 -9.81 14.24 7.54
N ASN A 154 -10.33 15.45 7.73
CA ASN A 154 -11.17 15.82 8.84
C ASN A 154 -12.68 15.52 8.62
N SER A 155 -13.03 14.77 7.60
CA SER A 155 -14.38 14.44 7.18
C SER A 155 -14.69 12.96 7.37
N ALA A 156 -15.97 12.61 7.48
CA ALA A 156 -16.44 11.21 7.52
C ALA A 156 -16.30 10.48 6.16
N VAL A 157 -16.05 11.23 5.09
CA VAL A 157 -15.71 10.67 3.77
C VAL A 157 -14.41 11.32 3.33
N GLN A 158 -13.42 10.49 3.03
CA GLN A 158 -12.10 10.95 2.62
C GLN A 158 -11.75 10.36 1.26
N LEU A 159 -10.97 11.10 0.48
CA LEU A 159 -10.32 10.56 -0.71
C LEU A 159 -8.87 10.27 -0.36
N GLU A 160 -8.32 9.18 -0.89
CA GLU A 160 -6.90 8.88 -0.72
C GLU A 160 -6.22 8.63 -2.05
N ALA A 161 -4.96 9.05 -2.14
CA ALA A 161 -4.05 8.68 -3.20
C ALA A 161 -2.77 8.17 -2.57
N GLY A 162 -2.31 6.98 -2.97
CA GLY A 162 -1.20 6.34 -2.30
C GLY A 162 -0.30 5.53 -3.21
N PHE A 163 0.90 5.32 -2.71
CA PHE A 163 1.89 4.43 -3.27
C PHE A 163 2.29 3.41 -2.21
N GLY A 164 2.19 2.15 -2.56
CA GLY A 164 2.52 1.04 -1.67
C GLY A 164 3.54 0.09 -2.27
N PHE A 165 4.12 -0.72 -1.43
CA PHE A 165 4.92 -1.87 -1.84
C PHE A 165 4.54 -3.08 -1.01
N ASN A 166 4.64 -4.27 -1.60
CA ASN A 166 4.44 -5.54 -0.91
C ASN A 166 5.60 -6.47 -1.22
N ILE A 167 5.97 -7.25 -0.23
CA ILE A 167 6.97 -8.32 -0.35
C ILE A 167 6.32 -9.59 0.16
N LEU A 168 6.11 -10.55 -0.73
CA LEU A 168 5.62 -11.88 -0.41
C LEU A 168 6.82 -12.82 -0.23
N ALA A 169 7.01 -13.32 0.98
CA ALA A 169 8.03 -14.32 1.30
C ALA A 169 7.41 -15.71 1.24
N THR A 170 7.75 -16.49 0.25
CA THR A 170 7.28 -17.89 0.10
C THR A 170 8.36 -18.87 0.45
N LYS A 171 7.98 -19.98 1.07
CA LYS A 171 8.87 -21.12 1.33
C LYS A 171 8.82 -22.19 0.24
N VAL A 172 7.91 -22.08 -0.70
CA VAL A 172 7.75 -23.07 -1.76
C VAL A 172 8.95 -22.98 -2.69
N ASP A 173 9.59 -24.08 -2.96
CA ASP A 173 10.80 -24.48 -3.72
C ASP A 173 11.54 -23.47 -4.61
N PHE A 174 11.08 -22.24 -4.71
CA PHE A 174 11.62 -21.25 -5.63
C PHE A 174 12.58 -20.23 -5.01
N GLY A 175 12.71 -20.18 -3.67
CA GLY A 175 13.64 -19.26 -2.99
C GLY A 175 13.48 -17.80 -3.39
N LYS A 176 12.31 -17.42 -3.92
CA LYS A 176 12.03 -16.11 -4.51
C LYS A 176 11.06 -15.35 -3.64
N SER A 177 11.40 -14.12 -3.32
CA SER A 177 10.45 -13.15 -2.79
C SER A 177 9.82 -12.40 -3.96
N PHE A 178 8.51 -12.34 -4.01
CA PHE A 178 7.79 -11.50 -4.96
C PHE A 178 7.68 -10.09 -4.40
N LYS A 179 7.88 -9.10 -5.27
CA LYS A 179 7.79 -7.69 -4.89
C LYS A 179 6.84 -7.00 -5.83
N SER A 180 5.83 -6.35 -5.29
CA SER A 180 4.91 -5.52 -6.04
C SER A 180 4.94 -4.07 -5.55
N TRP A 181 4.76 -3.14 -6.49
CA TRP A 181 4.58 -1.71 -6.24
C TRP A 181 3.19 -1.33 -6.68
N ASN A 182 2.50 -0.57 -5.87
CA ASN A 182 1.11 -0.22 -6.09
C ASN A 182 0.95 1.30 -6.15
N LEU A 183 0.27 1.79 -7.17
CA LEU A 183 -0.21 3.17 -7.24
C LEU A 183 -1.73 3.11 -7.23
N TYR A 184 -2.38 3.78 -6.28
CA TYR A 184 -3.82 3.69 -6.12
C TYR A 184 -4.47 5.02 -5.77
N PHE A 185 -5.76 5.11 -6.09
CA PHE A 185 -6.65 6.17 -5.70
C PHE A 185 -7.95 5.56 -5.18
N GLY A 186 -8.48 6.07 -4.05
CA GLY A 186 -9.62 5.47 -3.38
C GLY A 186 -10.45 6.43 -2.56
N VAL A 187 -11.46 5.84 -1.93
CA VAL A 187 -12.37 6.50 -1.01
C VAL A 187 -12.43 5.72 0.30
N ASN A 188 -12.41 6.46 1.41
CA ASN A 188 -12.66 5.98 2.77
C ASN A 188 -14.02 6.53 3.20
N TYR A 189 -14.96 5.64 3.63
CA TYR A 189 -16.36 5.98 3.93
C TYR A 189 -16.95 5.16 5.09
#